data_d61e0da1fcb64a21827c170ce3750846
#
_entry.id   d61e0da1fcb64a21827c170ce3750846
#
_cell.length_a   1.000
_cell.length_b   1.000
_cell.length_c   1.000
_cell.angle_alpha   90.00
_cell.angle_beta   90.00
_cell.angle_gamma   90.00
#
_symmetry.space_group_name_H-M   'P 1'
#
loop_
_entity.id
_entity.type
_entity.pdbx_description
1 polymer ?
#
loop_
_entity_poly.entity_id
_entity_poly.type
_entity_poly.pdbx_seq_one_letter_code
_entity_poly.pdbx_strand_id
1 'polypeptide(L)'
;MSLNREAAVNIARVLTESLPYIQRFIGKTIVIKYGGNAMVDPQLKESFARDVVLMKLVGMNPVVVHGGGPQIGSLLAKLNIESRFVEGMRVTDTQTMDVVEMVLGATVNKEIVSNINRHGGNAIGVTGKDGHLIEASRMSVTVRTAETSAPEIVDIGHVGEVRRINRAVLDMFLHSDFIPVVAPIGVDKAGLSYNINADLVAGKIAEVLQAEKLMLLTNVPGLMDADGKVLTGLDRDEVNRLIDEGVIRGGMLPKIRCALDAVASGVTSAHIIDGTVPHAVLLEVFTDEGVGTLICNRKPPVVAGV
;
A
#
# COMPACT_ATOMS: atom_id res chain seq x y z
N MET A 1 22.62 -18.71 -22.01
CA MET A 1 21.69 -19.73 -22.58
C MET A 1 21.17 -19.19 -23.88
N SER A 2 21.37 -19.92 -25.01
CA SER A 2 20.73 -19.54 -26.28
C SER A 2 19.24 -19.91 -26.17
N LEU A 3 18.37 -18.90 -26.30
CA LEU A 3 16.91 -19.12 -26.40
C LEU A 3 16.64 -19.91 -27.71
N ASN A 4 15.81 -20.95 -27.61
CA ASN A 4 15.32 -21.58 -28.86
C ASN A 4 14.31 -20.62 -29.53
N ARG A 5 14.02 -20.83 -30.80
CA ARG A 5 13.15 -19.94 -31.60
C ARG A 5 11.75 -19.79 -31.01
N GLU A 6 11.19 -20.86 -30.44
CA GLU A 6 9.87 -20.86 -29.83
C GLU A 6 9.82 -19.99 -28.57
N ALA A 7 10.81 -20.11 -27.69
CA ALA A 7 10.93 -19.25 -26.51
C ALA A 7 11.10 -17.76 -26.89
N ALA A 8 11.88 -17.46 -27.94
CA ALA A 8 12.04 -16.09 -28.43
C ALA A 8 10.71 -15.52 -28.98
N VAL A 9 9.94 -16.31 -29.73
CA VAL A 9 8.61 -15.90 -30.24
C VAL A 9 7.64 -15.68 -29.08
N ASN A 10 7.63 -16.53 -28.04
CA ASN A 10 6.78 -16.35 -26.87
C ASN A 10 7.12 -15.06 -26.11
N ILE A 11 8.38 -14.73 -25.93
CA ILE A 11 8.80 -13.46 -25.31
C ILE A 11 8.28 -12.27 -26.12
N ALA A 12 8.47 -12.28 -27.45
CA ALA A 12 8.00 -11.22 -28.32
C ALA A 12 6.46 -11.06 -28.24
N ARG A 13 5.72 -12.18 -28.20
CA ARG A 13 4.27 -12.18 -28.06
C ARG A 13 3.83 -11.54 -26.74
N VAL A 14 4.39 -11.95 -25.60
CA VAL A 14 4.06 -11.40 -24.27
C VAL A 14 4.34 -9.89 -24.23
N LEU A 15 5.47 -9.44 -24.75
CA LEU A 15 5.81 -8.01 -24.83
C LEU A 15 4.81 -7.22 -25.70
N THR A 16 4.36 -7.82 -26.81
CA THR A 16 3.38 -7.18 -27.69
C THR A 16 1.99 -7.14 -27.05
N GLU A 17 1.58 -8.19 -26.35
CA GLU A 17 0.31 -8.26 -25.62
C GLU A 17 0.27 -7.25 -24.45
N SER A 18 1.42 -6.88 -23.86
CA SER A 18 1.50 -5.87 -22.80
C SER A 18 1.43 -4.43 -23.32
N LEU A 19 1.59 -4.18 -24.62
CA LEU A 19 1.67 -2.85 -25.22
C LEU A 19 0.43 -1.95 -24.93
N PRO A 20 -0.82 -2.43 -25.02
CA PRO A 20 -1.99 -1.62 -24.71
C PRO A 20 -2.00 -1.09 -23.26
N TYR A 21 -1.53 -1.91 -22.30
CA TYR A 21 -1.43 -1.52 -20.89
C TYR A 21 -0.33 -0.48 -20.68
N ILE A 22 0.84 -0.63 -21.33
CA ILE A 22 1.91 0.36 -21.30
C ILE A 22 1.38 1.70 -21.83
N GLN A 23 0.72 1.71 -22.97
CA GLN A 23 0.13 2.92 -23.56
C GLN A 23 -0.92 3.57 -22.66
N ARG A 24 -1.72 2.77 -21.96
CA ARG A 24 -2.74 3.25 -21.02
C ARG A 24 -2.14 3.89 -19.77
N PHE A 25 -1.06 3.33 -19.24
CA PHE A 25 -0.51 3.72 -17.94
C PHE A 25 0.77 4.57 -18.01
N ILE A 26 1.34 4.82 -19.21
CA ILE A 26 2.48 5.72 -19.36
C ILE A 26 2.16 7.11 -18.79
N GLY A 27 3.05 7.67 -17.98
CA GLY A 27 2.86 8.95 -17.27
C GLY A 27 1.90 8.90 -16.10
N LYS A 28 1.19 7.79 -15.87
CA LYS A 28 0.23 7.65 -14.77
C LYS A 28 0.92 7.32 -13.45
N THR A 29 0.38 7.90 -12.37
CA THR A 29 0.85 7.59 -11.01
C THR A 29 0.12 6.38 -10.47
N ILE A 30 0.89 5.44 -9.92
CA ILE A 30 0.38 4.24 -9.27
C ILE A 30 0.97 4.19 -7.86
N VAL A 31 0.10 4.28 -6.85
CA VAL A 31 0.52 4.19 -5.44
C VAL A 31 0.38 2.76 -4.97
N ILE A 32 1.46 2.22 -4.42
CA ILE A 32 1.55 0.82 -4.00
C ILE A 32 1.84 0.78 -2.50
N LYS A 33 0.88 0.29 -1.72
CA LYS A 33 1.14 -0.05 -0.33
C LYS A 33 1.78 -1.43 -0.27
N TYR A 34 3.05 -1.46 0.12
CA TYR A 34 3.86 -2.66 0.26
C TYR A 34 3.89 -3.15 1.71
N GLY A 35 3.50 -4.40 1.96
CA GLY A 35 3.38 -4.91 3.32
C GLY A 35 3.11 -6.41 3.38
N GLY A 36 2.97 -6.94 4.59
CA GLY A 36 2.68 -8.35 4.81
C GLY A 36 3.84 -9.29 4.48
N ASN A 37 3.53 -10.51 4.06
CA ASN A 37 4.52 -11.55 3.75
C ASN A 37 5.42 -11.18 2.57
N ALA A 38 4.95 -10.34 1.65
CA ALA A 38 5.75 -9.79 0.55
C ALA A 38 7.03 -9.09 1.03
N MET A 39 7.03 -8.59 2.28
CA MET A 39 8.19 -7.93 2.89
C MET A 39 9.10 -8.87 3.69
N VAL A 40 8.76 -10.15 3.79
CA VAL A 40 9.50 -11.12 4.61
C VAL A 40 10.20 -12.15 3.73
N ASP A 41 9.50 -12.71 2.77
CA ASP A 41 10.02 -13.71 1.85
C ASP A 41 11.05 -13.08 0.87
N PRO A 42 12.29 -13.65 0.77
CA PRO A 42 13.32 -13.09 -0.11
C PRO A 42 12.95 -13.10 -1.59
N GLN A 43 12.24 -14.11 -2.07
CA GLN A 43 11.85 -14.21 -3.48
C GLN A 43 10.77 -13.18 -3.83
N LEU A 44 9.81 -12.97 -2.92
CA LEU A 44 8.78 -11.95 -3.08
C LEU A 44 9.36 -10.53 -3.02
N LYS A 45 10.37 -10.28 -2.17
CA LYS A 45 11.11 -9.01 -2.15
C LYS A 45 11.80 -8.71 -3.50
N GLU A 46 12.45 -9.72 -4.08
CA GLU A 46 13.09 -9.56 -5.40
C GLU A 46 12.07 -9.34 -6.51
N SER A 47 10.99 -10.13 -6.49
CA SER A 47 9.88 -9.99 -7.44
C SER A 47 9.30 -8.59 -7.40
N PHE A 48 8.93 -8.10 -6.22
CA PHE A 48 8.39 -6.75 -6.02
C PHE A 48 9.35 -5.65 -6.52
N ALA A 49 10.64 -5.76 -6.21
CA ALA A 49 11.62 -4.77 -6.65
C ALA A 49 11.71 -4.70 -8.18
N ARG A 50 11.74 -5.85 -8.85
CA ARG A 50 11.74 -5.93 -10.33
C ARG A 50 10.47 -5.37 -10.93
N ASP A 51 9.30 -5.63 -10.31
CA ASP A 51 8.01 -5.10 -10.74
C ASP A 51 8.02 -3.57 -10.77
N VAL A 52 8.42 -2.96 -9.64
CA VAL A 52 8.47 -1.49 -9.50
C VAL A 52 9.48 -0.86 -10.48
N VAL A 53 10.63 -1.50 -10.66
CA VAL A 53 11.64 -1.05 -11.65
C VAL A 53 11.07 -1.12 -13.08
N LEU A 54 10.43 -2.23 -13.45
CA LEU A 54 9.83 -2.37 -14.78
C LEU A 54 8.75 -1.31 -15.02
N MET A 55 7.88 -1.06 -14.04
CA MET A 55 6.85 0.00 -14.13
C MET A 55 7.49 1.36 -14.42
N LYS A 56 8.56 1.72 -13.71
CA LYS A 56 9.26 2.98 -13.94
C LYS A 56 9.91 3.03 -15.32
N LEU A 57 10.56 1.96 -15.77
CA LEU A 57 11.22 1.87 -17.07
C LEU A 57 10.24 2.00 -18.25
N VAL A 58 9.01 1.51 -18.11
CA VAL A 58 7.97 1.68 -19.15
C VAL A 58 7.21 2.99 -19.04
N GLY A 59 7.69 3.93 -18.22
CA GLY A 59 7.17 5.31 -18.13
C GLY A 59 6.02 5.52 -17.14
N MET A 60 5.71 4.57 -16.27
CA MET A 60 4.79 4.78 -15.15
C MET A 60 5.49 5.50 -14.00
N ASN A 61 4.71 6.07 -13.08
CA ASN A 61 5.21 6.73 -11.88
C ASN A 61 4.80 5.95 -10.61
N PRO A 62 5.53 4.88 -10.24
CA PRO A 62 5.26 4.15 -9.01
C PRO A 62 5.67 4.96 -7.77
N VAL A 63 4.80 4.98 -6.76
CA VAL A 63 5.06 5.52 -5.41
C VAL A 63 4.85 4.38 -4.42
N VAL A 64 5.90 4.00 -3.70
CA VAL A 64 5.83 2.90 -2.73
C VAL A 64 5.61 3.46 -1.33
N VAL A 65 4.58 2.97 -0.62
CA VAL A 65 4.37 3.23 0.81
C VAL A 65 4.49 1.89 1.53
N HIS A 66 5.43 1.77 2.47
CA HIS A 66 5.66 0.47 3.09
C HIS A 66 5.14 0.36 4.52
N GLY A 67 4.81 -0.86 4.93
CA GLY A 67 4.58 -1.21 6.32
C GLY A 67 5.87 -1.61 7.05
N GLY A 68 5.74 -2.35 8.15
CA GLY A 68 6.88 -2.85 8.92
C GLY A 68 6.51 -3.36 10.30
N GLY A 69 5.23 -3.69 10.51
CA GLY A 69 4.72 -4.18 11.80
C GLY A 69 5.48 -5.37 12.38
N PRO A 70 5.78 -6.42 11.60
CA PRO A 70 6.57 -7.56 12.07
C PRO A 70 7.99 -7.16 12.48
N GLN A 71 8.65 -6.29 11.73
CA GLN A 71 10.02 -5.82 12.01
C GLN A 71 10.06 -4.96 13.27
N ILE A 72 9.08 -4.07 13.47
CA ILE A 72 8.90 -3.31 14.71
C ILE A 72 8.73 -4.29 15.89
N GLY A 73 7.80 -5.25 15.79
CA GLY A 73 7.58 -6.24 16.83
C GLY A 73 8.82 -7.05 17.18
N SER A 74 9.61 -7.46 16.18
CA SER A 74 10.86 -8.18 16.37
C SER A 74 11.90 -7.35 17.15
N LEU A 75 12.05 -6.05 16.85
CA LEU A 75 13.00 -5.19 17.55
C LEU A 75 12.50 -4.87 18.97
N LEU A 76 11.22 -4.58 19.17
CA LEU A 76 10.63 -4.38 20.51
C LEU A 76 10.88 -5.60 21.40
N ALA A 77 10.66 -6.81 20.89
CA ALA A 77 10.91 -8.05 21.63
C ALA A 77 12.40 -8.21 22.02
N LYS A 78 13.34 -7.88 21.12
CA LYS A 78 14.79 -7.88 21.43
C LYS A 78 15.18 -6.88 22.49
N LEU A 79 14.45 -5.77 22.60
CA LEU A 79 14.67 -4.72 23.60
C LEU A 79 13.87 -4.95 24.89
N ASN A 80 13.13 -6.06 24.99
CA ASN A 80 12.20 -6.38 26.10
C ASN A 80 11.13 -5.30 26.33
N ILE A 81 10.66 -4.65 25.25
CA ILE A 81 9.57 -3.68 25.27
C ILE A 81 8.28 -4.39 24.90
N GLU A 82 7.27 -4.29 25.75
CA GLU A 82 5.96 -4.91 25.51
C GLU A 82 5.24 -4.23 24.34
N SER A 83 4.67 -5.03 23.45
CA SER A 83 3.89 -4.55 22.31
C SER A 83 2.40 -4.83 22.51
N ARG A 84 1.59 -3.78 22.66
CA ARG A 84 0.14 -3.88 22.81
C ARG A 84 -0.58 -3.29 21.60
N PHE A 85 -1.80 -3.79 21.34
CA PHE A 85 -2.64 -3.33 20.23
C PHE A 85 -4.03 -2.99 20.73
N VAL A 86 -4.61 -1.92 20.18
CA VAL A 86 -6.00 -1.50 20.37
C VAL A 86 -6.59 -1.29 18.98
N GLU A 87 -7.70 -1.94 18.69
CA GLU A 87 -8.37 -1.90 17.37
C GLU A 87 -7.40 -2.11 16.19
N GLY A 88 -6.43 -3.03 16.35
CA GLY A 88 -5.42 -3.32 15.31
C GLY A 88 -4.30 -2.28 15.19
N MET A 89 -4.33 -1.21 15.98
CA MET A 89 -3.28 -0.19 16.03
C MET A 89 -2.34 -0.47 17.20
N ARG A 90 -1.02 -0.36 16.95
CA ARG A 90 -0.01 -0.53 18.00
C ARG A 90 -0.04 0.66 18.94
N VAL A 91 -0.28 0.40 20.23
CA VAL A 91 -0.06 1.43 21.27
C VAL A 91 1.40 1.85 21.20
N THR A 92 1.65 3.13 21.00
CA THR A 92 2.97 3.67 20.68
C THR A 92 3.31 4.77 21.67
N ASP A 93 3.92 4.39 22.81
CA ASP A 93 4.51 5.34 23.75
C ASP A 93 5.81 5.94 23.15
N THR A 94 6.48 6.84 23.87
CA THR A 94 7.70 7.51 23.38
C THR A 94 8.80 6.51 23.05
N GLN A 95 9.04 5.53 23.90
CA GLN A 95 10.07 4.52 23.67
C GLN A 95 9.75 3.63 22.47
N THR A 96 8.49 3.26 22.33
CA THR A 96 8.01 2.51 21.15
C THR A 96 8.13 3.36 19.88
N MET A 97 7.89 4.70 19.97
CA MET A 97 8.00 5.58 18.81
C MET A 97 9.46 5.69 18.31
N ASP A 98 10.43 5.75 19.21
CA ASP A 98 11.85 5.71 18.84
C ASP A 98 12.19 4.43 18.05
N VAL A 99 11.69 3.28 18.50
CA VAL A 99 11.85 2.00 17.78
C VAL A 99 11.15 2.02 16.42
N VAL A 100 9.95 2.58 16.34
CA VAL A 100 9.21 2.73 15.08
C VAL A 100 10.01 3.58 14.08
N GLU A 101 10.58 4.72 14.51
CA GLU A 101 11.41 5.57 13.65
C GLU A 101 12.64 4.83 13.15
N MET A 102 13.39 4.14 14.03
CA MET A 102 14.57 3.36 13.65
C MET A 102 14.22 2.27 12.63
N VAL A 103 13.13 1.53 12.87
CA VAL A 103 12.74 0.39 12.02
C VAL A 103 12.18 0.87 10.70
N LEU A 104 11.18 1.77 10.72
CA LEU A 104 10.52 2.20 9.49
C LEU A 104 11.40 3.16 8.69
N GLY A 105 12.01 4.16 9.31
CA GLY A 105 12.80 5.19 8.62
C GLY A 105 14.16 4.70 8.14
N ALA A 106 14.78 3.75 8.85
CA ALA A 106 16.09 3.25 8.50
C ALA A 106 16.06 1.80 7.99
N THR A 107 15.75 0.82 8.84
CA THR A 107 15.95 -0.59 8.49
C THR A 107 15.08 -1.01 7.30
N VAL A 108 13.77 -0.89 7.41
CA VAL A 108 12.83 -1.35 6.39
C VAL A 108 12.90 -0.49 5.13
N ASN A 109 12.87 0.84 5.30
CA ASN A 109 12.91 1.77 4.18
C ASN A 109 14.17 1.57 3.32
N LYS A 110 15.35 1.51 3.96
CA LYS A 110 16.62 1.39 3.24
C LYS A 110 16.84 -0.01 2.66
N GLU A 111 16.27 -1.05 3.25
CA GLU A 111 16.26 -2.38 2.64
C GLU A 111 15.47 -2.38 1.32
N ILE A 112 14.28 -1.77 1.29
CA ILE A 112 13.46 -1.66 0.07
C ILE A 112 14.20 -0.84 -1.00
N VAL A 113 14.71 0.34 -0.63
CA VAL A 113 15.50 1.21 -1.52
C VAL A 113 16.69 0.47 -2.11
N SER A 114 17.48 -0.20 -1.26
CA SER A 114 18.65 -0.97 -1.71
C SER A 114 18.25 -2.10 -2.67
N ASN A 115 17.13 -2.78 -2.39
CA ASN A 115 16.66 -3.85 -3.26
C ASN A 115 16.20 -3.35 -4.63
N ILE A 116 15.45 -2.24 -4.70
CA ILE A 116 15.04 -1.61 -5.96
C ILE A 116 16.28 -1.15 -6.75
N ASN A 117 17.25 -0.49 -6.08
CA ASN A 117 18.45 0.04 -6.73
C ASN A 117 19.36 -1.10 -7.25
N ARG A 118 19.46 -2.21 -6.53
CA ARG A 118 20.19 -3.41 -6.98
C ARG A 118 19.62 -4.00 -8.28
N HIS A 119 18.33 -3.80 -8.54
CA HIS A 119 17.68 -4.27 -9.78
C HIS A 119 17.62 -3.19 -10.88
N GLY A 120 18.38 -2.10 -10.74
CA GLY A 120 18.52 -1.06 -11.77
C GLY A 120 17.52 0.09 -11.67
N GLY A 121 16.78 0.20 -10.58
CA GLY A 121 15.96 1.38 -10.28
C GLY A 121 16.76 2.50 -9.60
N ASN A 122 16.15 3.68 -9.51
CA ASN A 122 16.64 4.84 -8.77
C ASN A 122 15.69 5.17 -7.62
N ALA A 123 15.68 4.35 -6.57
CA ALA A 123 14.79 4.58 -5.42
C ALA A 123 15.41 5.54 -4.40
N ILE A 124 14.55 6.40 -3.83
CA ILE A 124 14.87 7.27 -2.70
C ILE A 124 13.87 7.00 -1.58
N GLY A 125 14.41 6.75 -0.38
CA GLY A 125 13.59 6.53 0.81
C GLY A 125 13.43 7.82 1.62
N VAL A 126 12.18 8.12 1.94
CA VAL A 126 11.76 9.27 2.75
C VAL A 126 10.78 8.86 3.84
N THR A 127 10.70 9.68 4.88
CA THR A 127 9.67 9.63 5.92
C THR A 127 8.74 10.83 5.78
N GLY A 128 7.66 10.89 6.52
CA GLY A 128 6.81 12.08 6.55
C GLY A 128 7.48 13.33 7.15
N LYS A 129 8.63 13.19 7.85
CA LYS A 129 9.43 14.31 8.38
C LYS A 129 10.16 15.04 7.27
N ASP A 130 10.57 14.32 6.20
CA ASP A 130 11.36 14.88 5.10
C ASP A 130 10.50 15.87 4.30
N GLY A 131 10.89 17.13 4.29
CA GLY A 131 10.14 18.21 3.65
C GLY A 131 8.71 18.39 4.18
N HIS A 132 8.44 17.95 5.42
CA HIS A 132 7.07 17.89 5.98
C HIS A 132 6.10 17.17 5.05
N LEU A 133 6.54 16.02 4.50
CA LEU A 133 5.77 15.23 3.53
C LEU A 133 4.42 14.79 4.11
N ILE A 134 4.39 14.34 5.39
CA ILE A 134 3.17 13.90 6.06
C ILE A 134 2.95 14.74 7.32
N GLU A 135 2.09 15.74 7.25
CA GLU A 135 1.61 16.45 8.43
C GLU A 135 0.56 15.59 9.12
N ALA A 136 0.75 15.32 10.41
CA ALA A 136 -0.08 14.44 11.20
C ALA A 136 -0.60 15.12 12.46
N SER A 137 -1.62 14.52 13.06
CA SER A 137 -2.05 14.82 14.43
C SER A 137 -2.30 13.54 15.19
N ARG A 138 -2.31 13.62 16.51
CA ARG A 138 -2.64 12.50 17.38
C ARG A 138 -4.02 11.93 17.05
N MET A 139 -4.10 10.61 16.92
CA MET A 139 -5.34 9.88 16.73
C MET A 139 -5.94 9.53 18.09
N SER A 140 -7.25 9.69 18.24
CA SER A 140 -8.01 9.20 19.39
C SER A 140 -8.83 8.00 18.98
N VAL A 141 -8.80 6.93 19.78
CA VAL A 141 -9.56 5.71 19.53
C VAL A 141 -10.66 5.59 20.57
N THR A 142 -11.88 5.42 20.08
CA THR A 142 -13.04 5.15 20.95
C THR A 142 -13.31 3.66 20.95
N VAL A 143 -13.19 3.03 22.10
CA VAL A 143 -13.45 1.59 22.29
C VAL A 143 -14.80 1.44 23.00
N ARG A 144 -15.62 0.51 22.53
CA ARG A 144 -16.82 0.05 23.26
C ARG A 144 -16.49 -1.29 23.90
N THR A 145 -16.39 -1.34 25.20
CA THR A 145 -16.27 -2.60 25.94
C THR A 145 -17.66 -3.19 26.22
N ALA A 146 -17.76 -4.50 26.22
CA ALA A 146 -19.01 -5.19 26.51
C ALA A 146 -19.55 -4.88 27.95
N GLU A 147 -18.69 -4.40 28.84
CA GLU A 147 -18.99 -4.11 30.24
C GLU A 147 -19.44 -2.66 30.48
N THR A 148 -19.14 -1.73 29.58
CA THR A 148 -19.53 -0.32 29.72
C THR A 148 -20.37 0.12 28.54
N SER A 149 -21.61 0.54 28.76
CA SER A 149 -22.53 1.06 27.74
C SER A 149 -22.07 2.39 27.12
N ALA A 150 -21.07 3.05 27.69
CA ALA A 150 -20.53 4.31 27.20
C ALA A 150 -19.21 4.08 26.47
N PRO A 151 -19.02 4.75 25.32
CA PRO A 151 -17.74 4.69 24.57
C PRO A 151 -16.62 5.34 25.41
N GLU A 152 -15.50 4.63 25.57
CA GLU A 152 -14.32 5.12 26.26
C GLU A 152 -13.25 5.56 25.26
N ILE A 153 -12.66 6.74 25.46
CA ILE A 153 -11.52 7.22 24.66
C ILE A 153 -10.25 6.63 25.25
N VAL A 154 -9.60 5.77 24.49
CA VAL A 154 -8.32 5.14 24.87
C VAL A 154 -7.16 5.92 24.28
N ASP A 155 -6.21 6.30 25.14
CA ASP A 155 -4.95 6.88 24.71
C ASP A 155 -4.03 5.77 24.17
N ILE A 156 -3.69 5.88 22.90
CA ILE A 156 -2.78 4.95 22.18
C ILE A 156 -1.42 5.57 21.88
N GLY A 157 -1.10 6.70 22.53
CA GLY A 157 0.21 7.35 22.45
C GLY A 157 0.45 8.08 21.12
N HIS A 158 1.63 7.88 20.54
CA HIS A 158 2.09 8.49 19.29
C HIS A 158 1.51 7.81 18.05
N VAL A 159 0.24 7.47 18.06
CA VAL A 159 -0.47 7.02 16.86
C VAL A 159 -1.11 8.22 16.20
N GLY A 160 -0.93 8.36 14.89
CA GLY A 160 -1.35 9.54 14.15
C GLY A 160 -2.35 9.27 13.04
N GLU A 161 -3.06 10.32 12.69
CA GLU A 161 -3.85 10.42 11.48
C GLU A 161 -3.25 11.48 10.55
N VAL A 162 -3.33 11.24 9.24
CA VAL A 162 -2.82 12.18 8.24
C VAL A 162 -3.72 13.41 8.15
N ARG A 163 -3.15 14.59 8.38
CA ARG A 163 -3.83 15.88 8.20
C ARG A 163 -3.61 16.47 6.82
N ARG A 164 -2.39 16.36 6.32
CA ARG A 164 -2.03 16.87 5.01
C ARG A 164 -0.83 16.11 4.44
N ILE A 165 -0.83 15.91 3.13
CA ILE A 165 0.32 15.46 2.35
C ILE A 165 0.91 16.68 1.62
N ASN A 166 2.21 16.89 1.74
CA ASN A 166 2.93 17.91 0.99
C ASN A 166 3.21 17.40 -0.43
N ARG A 167 2.30 17.71 -1.35
CA ARG A 167 2.39 17.29 -2.74
C ARG A 167 3.70 17.72 -3.42
N ALA A 168 4.22 18.91 -3.07
CA ALA A 168 5.43 19.44 -3.71
C ALA A 168 6.64 18.50 -3.54
N VAL A 169 6.75 17.80 -2.40
CA VAL A 169 7.80 16.79 -2.18
C VAL A 169 7.63 15.60 -3.12
N LEU A 170 6.41 15.13 -3.33
CA LEU A 170 6.13 14.02 -4.24
C LEU A 170 6.33 14.42 -5.71
N ASP A 171 5.91 15.62 -6.09
CA ASP A 171 6.06 16.13 -7.46
C ASP A 171 7.54 16.18 -7.89
N MET A 172 8.48 16.46 -6.96
CA MET A 172 9.93 16.40 -7.24
C MET A 172 10.36 15.02 -7.73
N PHE A 173 9.81 13.94 -7.16
CA PHE A 173 10.12 12.57 -7.56
C PHE A 173 9.40 12.17 -8.86
N LEU A 174 8.13 12.58 -9.01
CA LEU A 174 7.31 12.22 -10.18
C LEU A 174 7.83 12.85 -11.47
N HIS A 175 8.47 14.03 -11.39
CA HIS A 175 9.12 14.70 -12.53
C HIS A 175 10.58 14.29 -12.73
N SER A 176 11.02 13.21 -12.09
CA SER A 176 12.38 12.70 -12.17
C SER A 176 12.38 11.18 -12.40
N ASP A 177 13.57 10.59 -12.56
CA ASP A 177 13.72 9.13 -12.66
C ASP A 177 13.68 8.42 -11.33
N PHE A 178 13.47 9.14 -10.24
CA PHE A 178 13.44 8.55 -8.91
C PHE A 178 12.11 7.85 -8.60
N ILE A 179 12.21 6.79 -7.78
CA ILE A 179 11.08 6.05 -7.22
C ILE A 179 11.00 6.36 -5.72
N PRO A 180 10.00 7.12 -5.25
CA PRO A 180 9.87 7.42 -3.84
C PRO A 180 9.40 6.18 -3.06
N VAL A 181 10.10 5.90 -1.95
CA VAL A 181 9.76 4.87 -0.97
C VAL A 181 9.46 5.54 0.36
N VAL A 182 8.19 5.59 0.74
CA VAL A 182 7.69 6.38 1.86
C VAL A 182 7.46 5.52 3.09
N ALA A 183 8.10 5.86 4.20
CA ALA A 183 7.81 5.30 5.51
C ALA A 183 6.61 6.05 6.15
N PRO A 184 5.63 5.36 6.75
CA PRO A 184 4.41 5.94 7.27
C PRO A 184 4.60 6.58 8.67
N ILE A 185 5.54 7.52 8.76
CA ILE A 185 5.83 8.33 9.94
C ILE A 185 5.40 9.75 9.61
N GLY A 186 4.43 10.28 10.35
CA GLY A 186 4.01 11.68 10.21
C GLY A 186 4.62 12.56 11.28
N VAL A 187 4.53 13.88 11.10
CA VAL A 187 5.02 14.88 12.05
C VAL A 187 3.98 16.00 12.21
N ASP A 188 3.84 16.51 13.43
CA ASP A 188 3.04 17.72 13.66
C ASP A 188 3.88 19.00 13.55
N LYS A 189 3.22 20.14 13.74
CA LYS A 189 3.87 21.47 13.67
C LYS A 189 4.92 21.69 14.77
N ALA A 190 4.85 20.94 15.87
CA ALA A 190 5.82 21.02 16.94
C ALA A 190 7.02 20.06 16.71
N GLY A 191 7.00 19.26 15.64
CA GLY A 191 8.04 18.29 15.32
C GLY A 191 7.83 16.94 16.01
N LEU A 192 6.71 16.71 16.67
CA LEU A 192 6.40 15.44 17.31
C LEU A 192 6.03 14.39 16.26
N SER A 193 6.63 13.22 16.35
CA SER A 193 6.44 12.12 15.41
C SER A 193 5.25 11.24 15.76
N TYR A 194 4.62 10.68 14.72
CA TYR A 194 3.50 9.77 14.84
C TYR A 194 3.67 8.55 13.95
N ASN A 195 3.38 7.39 14.52
CA ASN A 195 3.23 6.12 13.80
C ASN A 195 1.85 6.09 13.13
N ILE A 196 1.82 5.94 11.82
CA ILE A 196 0.57 5.97 11.05
C ILE A 196 0.39 4.64 10.31
N ASN A 197 -0.84 4.20 10.18
CA ASN A 197 -1.16 3.02 9.37
C ASN A 197 -0.77 3.25 7.91
N ALA A 198 0.02 2.34 7.34
CA ALA A 198 0.55 2.46 5.98
C ALA A 198 -0.54 2.46 4.89
N ASP A 199 -1.67 1.76 5.11
CA ASP A 199 -2.80 1.78 4.17
C ASP A 199 -3.41 3.18 4.11
N LEU A 200 -3.57 3.86 5.28
CA LEU A 200 -4.09 5.24 5.34
C LEU A 200 -3.14 6.24 4.68
N VAL A 201 -1.83 6.10 4.90
CA VAL A 201 -0.83 6.98 4.23
C VAL A 201 -0.88 6.77 2.72
N ALA A 202 -0.91 5.51 2.25
CA ALA A 202 -0.99 5.21 0.82
C ALA A 202 -2.27 5.77 0.19
N GLY A 203 -3.42 5.62 0.86
CA GLY A 203 -4.68 6.21 0.42
C GLY A 203 -4.60 7.72 0.29
N LYS A 204 -4.08 8.43 1.31
CA LYS A 204 -3.94 9.89 1.28
C LYS A 204 -2.95 10.39 0.23
N ILE A 205 -1.86 9.67 0.01
CA ILE A 205 -0.93 9.99 -1.09
C ILE A 205 -1.62 9.78 -2.44
N ALA A 206 -2.36 8.69 -2.62
CA ALA A 206 -3.10 8.41 -3.86
C ALA A 206 -4.16 9.50 -4.14
N GLU A 207 -4.91 9.93 -3.11
CA GLU A 207 -5.88 11.03 -3.20
C GLU A 207 -5.22 12.34 -3.67
N VAL A 208 -4.15 12.77 -3.00
CA VAL A 208 -3.45 14.04 -3.31
C VAL A 208 -2.82 14.03 -4.69
N LEU A 209 -2.30 12.89 -5.14
CA LEU A 209 -1.72 12.71 -6.46
C LEU A 209 -2.76 12.45 -7.56
N GLN A 210 -4.04 12.23 -7.21
CA GLN A 210 -5.09 11.78 -8.15
C GLN A 210 -4.59 10.57 -8.93
N ALA A 211 -4.12 9.56 -8.20
CA ALA A 211 -3.48 8.39 -8.77
C ALA A 211 -4.43 7.61 -9.69
N GLU A 212 -3.88 7.01 -10.74
CA GLU A 212 -4.62 6.10 -11.60
C GLU A 212 -5.01 4.82 -10.86
N LYS A 213 -4.10 4.30 -10.02
CA LYS A 213 -4.35 3.11 -9.20
C LYS A 213 -3.79 3.29 -7.79
N LEU A 214 -4.56 2.84 -6.79
CA LEU A 214 -4.07 2.51 -5.45
C LEU A 214 -4.04 1.00 -5.30
N MET A 215 -2.87 0.41 -5.06
CA MET A 215 -2.72 -1.02 -4.82
C MET A 215 -2.38 -1.29 -3.36
N LEU A 216 -3.19 -2.10 -2.68
CA LEU A 216 -3.00 -2.50 -1.29
C LEU A 216 -2.60 -3.98 -1.25
N LEU A 217 -1.29 -4.25 -1.10
CA LEU A 217 -0.80 -5.63 -0.97
C LEU A 217 -1.16 -6.19 0.41
N THR A 218 -1.68 -7.42 0.40
CA THR A 218 -2.12 -8.17 1.58
C THR A 218 -1.63 -9.63 1.50
N ASN A 219 -1.98 -10.45 2.50
CA ASN A 219 -1.62 -11.88 2.54
C ASN A 219 -2.81 -12.79 2.16
N VAL A 220 -3.83 -12.22 1.56
CA VAL A 220 -5.03 -12.96 1.12
C VAL A 220 -5.36 -12.59 -0.32
N PRO A 221 -6.02 -13.48 -1.08
CA PRO A 221 -6.32 -13.27 -2.50
C PRO A 221 -7.11 -12.00 -2.81
N GLY A 222 -7.78 -11.43 -1.82
CA GLY A 222 -8.68 -10.29 -1.95
C GLY A 222 -9.86 -10.41 -1.01
N LEU A 223 -10.94 -9.74 -1.33
CA LEU A 223 -12.21 -9.91 -0.65
C LEU A 223 -12.89 -11.18 -1.18
N MET A 224 -13.24 -12.10 -0.30
CA MET A 224 -13.88 -13.37 -0.67
C MET A 224 -15.34 -13.40 -0.20
N ASP A 225 -16.20 -14.03 -0.99
CA ASP A 225 -17.55 -14.39 -0.59
C ASP A 225 -17.56 -15.61 0.37
N ALA A 226 -18.77 -16.05 0.72
CA ALA A 226 -18.96 -17.19 1.62
C ALA A 226 -18.44 -18.52 1.03
N ASP A 227 -18.35 -18.61 -0.29
CA ASP A 227 -17.88 -19.80 -1.02
C ASP A 227 -16.36 -19.76 -1.28
N GLY A 228 -15.67 -18.72 -0.82
CA GLY A 228 -14.22 -18.52 -0.99
C GLY A 228 -13.81 -17.99 -2.37
N LYS A 229 -14.74 -17.48 -3.17
CA LYS A 229 -14.48 -16.86 -4.45
C LYS A 229 -14.10 -15.39 -4.25
N VAL A 230 -13.05 -14.92 -4.93
CA VAL A 230 -12.64 -13.51 -4.90
C VAL A 230 -13.69 -12.65 -5.59
N LEU A 231 -14.15 -11.63 -4.87
CA LEU A 231 -15.05 -10.62 -5.37
C LEU A 231 -14.26 -9.50 -6.04
N THR A 232 -14.68 -9.05 -7.22
CA THR A 232 -14.02 -7.98 -7.96
C THR A 232 -15.05 -7.08 -8.66
N GLY A 233 -14.64 -5.86 -9.05
CA GLY A 233 -15.51 -4.90 -9.70
C GLY A 233 -16.58 -4.34 -8.76
N LEU A 234 -16.25 -4.15 -7.49
CA LEU A 234 -17.16 -3.67 -6.45
C LEU A 234 -17.26 -2.16 -6.46
N ASP A 235 -18.48 -1.65 -6.32
CA ASP A 235 -18.74 -0.26 -6.01
C ASP A 235 -19.02 -0.04 -4.50
N ARG A 236 -19.24 1.23 -4.12
CA ARG A 236 -19.48 1.61 -2.72
C ARG A 236 -20.70 0.90 -2.12
N ASP A 237 -21.79 0.80 -2.88
CA ASP A 237 -23.05 0.26 -2.37
C ASP A 237 -22.94 -1.26 -2.16
N GLU A 238 -22.27 -1.95 -3.07
CA GLU A 238 -21.98 -3.38 -2.92
C GLU A 238 -21.07 -3.65 -1.72
N VAL A 239 -20.03 -2.83 -1.53
CA VAL A 239 -19.13 -2.96 -0.36
C VAL A 239 -19.88 -2.71 0.94
N ASN A 240 -20.72 -1.66 1.02
CA ASN A 240 -21.51 -1.38 2.21
C ASN A 240 -22.46 -2.55 2.55
N ARG A 241 -23.13 -3.11 1.55
CA ARG A 241 -23.96 -4.30 1.73
C ARG A 241 -23.16 -5.48 2.30
N LEU A 242 -21.96 -5.75 1.76
CA LEU A 242 -21.10 -6.84 2.24
C LEU A 242 -20.58 -6.60 3.68
N ILE A 243 -20.44 -5.34 4.10
CA ILE A 243 -20.13 -4.97 5.49
C ILE A 243 -21.35 -5.27 6.38
N ASP A 244 -22.54 -4.84 5.98
CA ASP A 244 -23.79 -5.05 6.75
C ASP A 244 -24.14 -6.53 6.87
N GLU A 245 -23.89 -7.32 5.82
CA GLU A 245 -24.05 -8.78 5.82
C GLU A 245 -22.95 -9.52 6.62
N GLY A 246 -21.94 -8.80 7.12
CA GLY A 246 -20.83 -9.39 7.90
C GLY A 246 -19.84 -10.22 7.10
N VAL A 247 -19.85 -10.13 5.77
CA VAL A 247 -18.86 -10.74 4.88
C VAL A 247 -17.50 -10.05 5.05
N ILE A 248 -17.51 -8.71 5.07
CA ILE A 248 -16.31 -7.91 5.34
C ILE A 248 -16.20 -7.64 6.84
N ARG A 249 -15.15 -8.18 7.47
CA ARG A 249 -14.92 -8.08 8.91
C ARG A 249 -13.44 -8.02 9.27
N GLY A 250 -13.16 -7.65 10.53
CA GLY A 250 -11.81 -7.67 11.10
C GLY A 250 -10.83 -6.78 10.36
N GLY A 251 -9.61 -7.25 10.13
CA GLY A 251 -8.52 -6.51 9.50
C GLY A 251 -8.74 -6.08 8.04
N MET A 252 -9.79 -6.60 7.36
CA MET A 252 -10.15 -6.18 6.02
C MET A 252 -10.91 -4.86 6.02
N LEU A 253 -11.71 -4.56 7.06
CA LEU A 253 -12.50 -3.33 7.15
C LEU A 253 -11.69 -2.04 6.96
N PRO A 254 -10.54 -1.83 7.63
CA PRO A 254 -9.73 -0.63 7.42
C PRO A 254 -9.22 -0.50 5.99
N LYS A 255 -8.85 -1.62 5.33
CA LYS A 255 -8.35 -1.62 3.96
C LYS A 255 -9.43 -1.24 2.96
N ILE A 256 -10.61 -1.85 3.10
CA ILE A 256 -11.77 -1.56 2.27
C ILE A 256 -12.20 -0.10 2.41
N ARG A 257 -12.26 0.43 3.65
CA ARG A 257 -12.59 1.84 3.89
C ARG A 257 -11.57 2.77 3.22
N CYS A 258 -10.27 2.48 3.40
CA CYS A 258 -9.21 3.24 2.73
C CYS A 258 -9.38 3.23 1.20
N ALA A 259 -9.69 2.07 0.60
CA ALA A 259 -9.91 1.95 -0.84
C ALA A 259 -11.13 2.74 -1.31
N LEU A 260 -12.27 2.66 -0.58
CA LEU A 260 -13.48 3.43 -0.88
C LEU A 260 -13.26 4.94 -0.77
N ASP A 261 -12.56 5.39 0.27
CA ASP A 261 -12.28 6.81 0.48
C ASP A 261 -11.36 7.37 -0.62
N ALA A 262 -10.33 6.60 -1.01
CA ALA A 262 -9.44 6.98 -2.10
C ALA A 262 -10.20 7.12 -3.43
N VAL A 263 -11.04 6.15 -3.78
CA VAL A 263 -11.86 6.19 -5.01
C VAL A 263 -12.88 7.33 -4.96
N ALA A 264 -13.53 7.57 -3.82
CA ALA A 264 -14.46 8.70 -3.63
C ALA A 264 -13.77 10.05 -3.77
N SER A 265 -12.46 10.12 -3.44
CA SER A 265 -11.64 11.33 -3.51
C SER A 265 -10.96 11.53 -4.87
N GLY A 266 -11.26 10.71 -5.88
CA GLY A 266 -10.82 10.91 -7.27
C GLY A 266 -9.73 9.97 -7.76
N VAL A 267 -9.28 8.99 -6.97
CA VAL A 267 -8.45 7.88 -7.46
C VAL A 267 -9.28 7.03 -8.41
N THR A 268 -8.76 6.72 -9.60
CA THR A 268 -9.54 6.04 -10.65
C THR A 268 -9.98 4.64 -10.21
N SER A 269 -9.09 3.89 -9.55
CA SER A 269 -9.38 2.56 -9.01
C SER A 269 -8.51 2.21 -7.81
N ALA A 270 -9.05 1.39 -6.90
CA ALA A 270 -8.27 0.81 -5.82
C ALA A 270 -8.33 -0.72 -5.90
N HIS A 271 -7.21 -1.37 -5.61
CA HIS A 271 -7.04 -2.80 -5.76
C HIS A 271 -6.50 -3.39 -4.46
N ILE A 272 -7.12 -4.46 -3.97
CA ILE A 272 -6.60 -5.25 -2.85
C ILE A 272 -6.08 -6.54 -3.45
N ILE A 273 -4.76 -6.74 -3.43
CA ILE A 273 -4.10 -7.84 -4.15
C ILE A 273 -3.28 -8.73 -3.23
N ASP A 274 -3.13 -9.99 -3.62
CA ASP A 274 -2.32 -10.96 -2.89
C ASP A 274 -0.82 -10.71 -3.13
N GLY A 275 -0.18 -10.13 -2.15
CA GLY A 275 1.27 -9.89 -2.18
C GLY A 275 2.13 -11.15 -2.01
N THR A 276 1.52 -12.31 -1.78
CA THR A 276 2.24 -13.61 -1.73
C THR A 276 2.40 -14.25 -3.10
N VAL A 277 1.76 -13.70 -4.12
CA VAL A 277 1.92 -14.11 -5.51
C VAL A 277 3.14 -13.40 -6.11
N PRO A 278 4.11 -14.11 -6.68
CA PRO A 278 5.23 -13.48 -7.40
C PRO A 278 4.72 -12.60 -8.53
N HIS A 279 5.30 -11.41 -8.68
CA HIS A 279 4.92 -10.43 -9.70
C HIS A 279 3.46 -9.95 -9.63
N ALA A 280 2.84 -9.98 -8.43
CA ALA A 280 1.44 -9.59 -8.23
C ALA A 280 1.13 -8.19 -8.76
N VAL A 281 2.08 -7.24 -8.63
CA VAL A 281 1.91 -5.87 -9.12
C VAL A 281 1.85 -5.82 -10.65
N LEU A 282 2.71 -6.57 -11.35
CA LEU A 282 2.69 -6.63 -12.81
C LEU A 282 1.43 -7.34 -13.32
N LEU A 283 1.03 -8.44 -12.67
CA LEU A 283 -0.21 -9.15 -13.03
C LEU A 283 -1.42 -8.21 -12.95
N GLU A 284 -1.48 -7.36 -11.92
CA GLU A 284 -2.57 -6.38 -11.76
C GLU A 284 -2.51 -5.20 -12.74
N VAL A 285 -1.32 -4.88 -13.27
CA VAL A 285 -1.15 -3.77 -14.22
C VAL A 285 -1.29 -4.23 -15.67
N PHE A 286 -0.78 -5.42 -16.01
CA PHE A 286 -0.60 -5.90 -17.38
C PHE A 286 -1.55 -7.03 -17.78
N THR A 287 -2.60 -7.29 -17.00
CA THR A 287 -3.64 -8.26 -17.38
C THR A 287 -5.04 -7.71 -17.10
N ASP A 288 -6.03 -8.18 -17.86
CA ASP A 288 -7.43 -7.81 -17.67
C ASP A 288 -8.07 -8.52 -16.48
N GLU A 289 -7.62 -9.73 -16.17
CA GLU A 289 -8.19 -10.55 -15.08
C GLU A 289 -7.78 -10.05 -13.69
N GLY A 290 -6.59 -9.43 -13.58
CA GLY A 290 -6.03 -9.01 -12.29
C GLY A 290 -5.80 -10.17 -11.34
N VAL A 291 -5.37 -9.87 -10.11
CA VAL A 291 -5.08 -10.87 -9.06
C VAL A 291 -5.75 -10.54 -7.73
N GLY A 292 -6.83 -9.76 -7.74
CA GLY A 292 -7.44 -9.33 -6.49
C GLY A 292 -8.83 -8.71 -6.64
N THR A 293 -9.18 -7.90 -5.65
CA THR A 293 -10.43 -7.16 -5.60
C THR A 293 -10.25 -5.77 -6.16
N LEU A 294 -10.95 -5.47 -7.25
CA LEU A 294 -11.08 -4.12 -7.80
C LEU A 294 -12.22 -3.37 -7.11
N ILE A 295 -11.96 -2.13 -6.70
CA ILE A 295 -12.95 -1.17 -6.18
C ILE A 295 -12.91 0.07 -7.07
N CYS A 296 -14.07 0.51 -7.56
CA CYS A 296 -14.20 1.67 -8.45
C CYS A 296 -15.52 2.43 -8.21
N ASN A 297 -15.61 3.66 -8.69
CA ASN A 297 -16.84 4.48 -8.54
C ASN A 297 -18.00 4.03 -9.42
N ARG A 298 -17.72 3.34 -10.54
CA ARG A 298 -18.71 2.78 -11.45
C ARG A 298 -18.18 1.44 -11.95
N LYS A 299 -19.05 0.46 -12.05
CA LYS A 299 -18.67 -0.82 -12.67
C LYS A 299 -18.05 -0.54 -14.03
N PRO A 300 -16.85 -1.08 -14.32
CA PRO A 300 -16.33 -1.03 -15.67
C PRO A 300 -17.38 -1.67 -16.61
N PRO A 301 -17.61 -1.12 -17.80
CA PRO A 301 -18.49 -1.77 -18.76
C PRO A 301 -18.00 -3.20 -18.95
N VAL A 302 -18.92 -4.16 -18.87
CA VAL A 302 -18.63 -5.57 -19.18
C VAL A 302 -18.15 -5.57 -20.62
N VAL A 303 -16.85 -5.71 -20.84
CA VAL A 303 -16.32 -5.93 -22.18
C VAL A 303 -16.78 -7.34 -22.56
N ALA A 304 -17.84 -7.41 -23.37
CA ALA A 304 -18.26 -8.66 -23.96
C ALA A 304 -17.07 -9.18 -24.77
N GLY A 305 -16.59 -10.38 -24.42
CA GLY A 305 -15.39 -10.96 -24.96
C GLY A 305 -15.30 -10.86 -26.49
N VAL A 306 -14.10 -10.50 -26.94
CA VAL A 306 -13.66 -10.65 -28.32
C VAL A 306 -13.12 -12.05 -28.51
#